data_892183d8fe3f7a0513a6ac2ba60af8a9
#
_entry.id   892183d8fe3f7a0513a6ac2ba60af8a9
#
_cell.length_a   1.000
_cell.length_b   1.000
_cell.length_c   1.000
_cell.angle_alpha   90.00
_cell.angle_beta   90.00
_cell.angle_gamma   90.00
#
_symmetry.space_group_name_H-M   'P 1'
#
loop_
_entity.id
_entity.type
_entity.pdbx_description
1 polymer ?
#
loop_
_entity_poly.entity_id
_entity_poly.type
_entity_poly.pdbx_seq_one_letter_code
_entity_poly.pdbx_strand_id
1 'polypeptide(L)'
;MQDKGVILEVKRASPSKGDIAPNLDSVETAKRYQKNGASAISCLTEENYFKGSLKDLMAICKAIPDIAVLRKDFLLEEEEIDISYRCGADAVLLICGILSLEKLLSMTKRCKELGIRALVEVRTQEDVEKVLQVKKEYADTIVCGVNSRNLKDFTIDLLVPAMLKKKLGGQVIFESGITTAQAASTIAAMGFAGLLLGEFAARDPEKAGRFVQAFKAQKESLYGKKMLELAEVIENKSNKTRGDRPLIKICGLTRAEDLLLADQLGADFTGFIFAQEYGRNVYGPKFKAMEPYLEKIKAFKVAVITNPFSEEAEEAARLVQEGKLDFIQLHGIPYNKVPQKFLNLPHYFAITDKTGNLESLSHELKDLGQARFIQDSKEGNYSQEGKLWMAGGLSPDNISQLVKKYNPELVDLSSGLEDSGQTGIKNPDKMKKLFEALK
;
A
#
# COMPACT_ATOMS: atom_id res chain seq x y z
N MET A 1 -13.67 -19.65 7.68
CA MET A 1 -12.62 -18.71 7.17
C MET A 1 -12.36 -19.09 5.73
N GLN A 2 -12.57 -18.19 4.79
CA GLN A 2 -12.20 -18.46 3.40
C GLN A 2 -10.66 -18.47 3.30
N ASP A 3 -10.12 -19.51 2.68
CA ASP A 3 -8.67 -19.67 2.52
C ASP A 3 -8.12 -18.59 1.62
N LYS A 4 -7.00 -17.96 2.06
CA LYS A 4 -6.27 -16.99 1.25
C LYS A 4 -5.62 -17.68 0.07
N GLY A 5 -5.78 -17.10 -1.14
CA GLY A 5 -5.24 -17.61 -2.38
C GLY A 5 -3.99 -16.87 -2.84
N VAL A 6 -3.04 -17.59 -3.44
CA VAL A 6 -1.90 -16.97 -4.14
C VAL A 6 -1.86 -17.50 -5.57
N ILE A 7 -1.89 -16.59 -6.52
CA ILE A 7 -1.75 -16.85 -7.95
C ILE A 7 -0.29 -16.61 -8.33
N LEU A 8 0.38 -17.60 -8.86
CA LEU A 8 1.76 -17.46 -9.35
C LEU A 8 1.77 -17.39 -10.88
N GLU A 9 2.49 -16.41 -11.42
CA GLU A 9 2.44 -16.08 -12.84
C GLU A 9 3.65 -16.65 -13.59
N VAL A 10 3.39 -17.42 -14.61
CA VAL A 10 4.38 -17.91 -15.60
C VAL A 10 4.65 -16.77 -16.58
N LYS A 11 5.87 -16.21 -16.56
CA LYS A 11 6.25 -14.98 -17.23
C LYS A 11 7.70 -14.97 -17.68
N ARG A 12 7.95 -14.73 -18.98
CA ARG A 12 9.30 -14.66 -19.55
C ARG A 12 9.86 -13.23 -19.60
N ALA A 13 9.00 -12.25 -19.87
CA ALA A 13 9.40 -10.85 -20.02
C ALA A 13 8.33 -9.89 -19.54
N SER A 14 8.63 -8.59 -19.49
CA SER A 14 7.66 -7.51 -19.28
C SER A 14 8.11 -6.21 -19.94
N PRO A 15 7.19 -5.29 -20.29
CA PRO A 15 7.53 -3.99 -20.87
C PRO A 15 8.47 -3.17 -19.98
N SER A 16 8.32 -3.25 -18.65
CA SER A 16 9.09 -2.44 -17.71
C SER A 16 10.46 -3.00 -17.35
N LYS A 17 10.73 -4.29 -17.57
CA LYS A 17 11.97 -4.98 -17.13
C LYS A 17 12.68 -5.74 -18.25
N GLY A 18 12.10 -5.79 -19.46
CA GLY A 18 12.61 -6.63 -20.53
C GLY A 18 12.54 -8.12 -20.18
N ASP A 19 13.57 -8.86 -20.51
CA ASP A 19 13.66 -10.29 -20.23
C ASP A 19 13.82 -10.55 -18.71
N ILE A 20 12.94 -11.41 -18.18
CA ILE A 20 12.90 -11.79 -16.78
C ILE A 20 13.45 -13.22 -16.62
N ALA A 21 12.89 -14.16 -17.38
CA ALA A 21 13.26 -15.57 -17.42
C ALA A 21 13.05 -16.12 -18.84
N PRO A 22 13.89 -15.71 -19.83
CA PRO A 22 13.62 -15.97 -21.25
C PRO A 22 13.61 -17.47 -21.60
N ASN A 23 14.35 -18.29 -20.86
CA ASN A 23 14.45 -19.75 -21.06
C ASN A 23 13.50 -20.55 -20.16
N LEU A 24 12.49 -19.90 -19.57
CA LEU A 24 11.54 -20.54 -18.67
C LEU A 24 10.72 -21.61 -19.43
N ASP A 25 10.74 -22.85 -18.93
CA ASP A 25 9.78 -23.88 -19.31
C ASP A 25 8.45 -23.63 -18.57
N SER A 26 7.39 -23.41 -19.31
CA SER A 26 6.10 -23.03 -18.75
C SER A 26 5.46 -24.14 -17.91
N VAL A 27 5.57 -25.40 -18.34
CA VAL A 27 4.99 -26.57 -17.66
C VAL A 27 5.75 -26.88 -16.38
N GLU A 28 7.07 -26.97 -16.46
CA GLU A 28 7.90 -27.25 -15.28
C GLU A 28 7.78 -26.16 -14.23
N THR A 29 7.68 -24.88 -14.66
CA THR A 29 7.45 -23.75 -13.75
C THR A 29 6.09 -23.85 -13.08
N ALA A 30 5.03 -24.16 -13.83
CA ALA A 30 3.68 -24.31 -13.28
C ALA A 30 3.60 -25.48 -12.27
N LYS A 31 4.24 -26.62 -12.54
CA LYS A 31 4.35 -27.74 -11.59
C LYS A 31 5.08 -27.33 -10.30
N ARG A 32 6.17 -26.56 -10.40
CA ARG A 32 6.88 -26.02 -9.22
C ARG A 32 6.02 -25.09 -8.42
N TYR A 33 5.26 -24.22 -9.08
CA TYR A 33 4.32 -23.33 -8.42
C TYR A 33 3.21 -24.09 -7.67
N GLN A 34 2.65 -25.13 -8.30
CA GLN A 34 1.69 -26.02 -7.65
C GLN A 34 2.31 -26.68 -6.40
N LYS A 35 3.51 -27.25 -6.53
CA LYS A 35 4.25 -27.86 -5.40
C LYS A 35 4.53 -26.86 -4.28
N ASN A 36 4.77 -25.59 -4.61
CA ASN A 36 5.01 -24.49 -3.68
C ASN A 36 3.72 -23.92 -3.06
N GLY A 37 2.56 -24.53 -3.33
CA GLY A 37 1.28 -24.19 -2.70
C GLY A 37 0.53 -23.06 -3.35
N ALA A 38 0.80 -22.73 -4.63
CA ALA A 38 -0.04 -21.84 -5.41
C ALA A 38 -1.50 -22.30 -5.38
N SER A 39 -2.43 -21.36 -5.34
CA SER A 39 -3.87 -21.64 -5.39
C SER A 39 -4.41 -21.62 -6.81
N ALA A 40 -3.72 -20.91 -7.71
CA ALA A 40 -3.96 -20.90 -9.15
C ALA A 40 -2.67 -20.49 -9.87
N ILE A 41 -2.61 -20.76 -11.17
CA ILE A 41 -1.53 -20.34 -12.07
C ILE A 41 -2.05 -19.24 -12.99
N SER A 42 -1.28 -18.18 -13.16
CA SER A 42 -1.49 -17.19 -14.23
C SER A 42 -0.53 -17.49 -15.37
N CYS A 43 -1.05 -17.63 -16.58
CA CYS A 43 -0.25 -17.85 -17.78
C CYS A 43 -0.36 -16.64 -18.70
N LEU A 44 0.75 -15.93 -18.91
CA LEU A 44 0.82 -14.86 -19.92
C LEU A 44 0.78 -15.48 -21.30
N THR A 45 -0.11 -14.96 -22.17
CA THR A 45 -0.25 -15.43 -23.56
C THR A 45 0.06 -14.34 -24.57
N GLU A 46 0.29 -13.09 -24.16
CA GLU A 46 0.72 -12.00 -25.03
C GLU A 46 2.15 -12.27 -25.55
N GLU A 47 2.33 -12.25 -26.87
CA GLU A 47 3.53 -12.75 -27.55
C GLU A 47 4.65 -11.70 -27.67
N ASN A 48 4.31 -10.42 -27.85
CA ASN A 48 5.28 -9.39 -28.23
C ASN A 48 6.10 -8.90 -27.04
N TYR A 49 5.44 -8.49 -25.95
CA TYR A 49 6.07 -7.85 -24.78
C TYR A 49 6.34 -8.81 -23.65
N PHE A 50 5.48 -9.82 -23.47
CA PHE A 50 5.60 -10.77 -22.37
C PHE A 50 6.19 -12.11 -22.80
N LYS A 51 6.32 -12.36 -24.11
CA LYS A 51 6.87 -13.58 -24.72
C LYS A 51 6.12 -14.83 -24.26
N GLY A 52 4.80 -14.70 -24.09
CA GLY A 52 3.88 -15.77 -23.78
C GLY A 52 3.33 -16.45 -25.03
N SER A 53 2.46 -17.44 -24.88
CA SER A 53 1.73 -18.05 -25.99
C SER A 53 0.49 -18.82 -25.54
N LEU A 54 -0.49 -19.00 -26.41
CA LEU A 54 -1.61 -19.92 -26.18
C LEU A 54 -1.15 -21.38 -26.09
N LYS A 55 -0.01 -21.73 -26.70
CA LYS A 55 0.60 -23.07 -26.57
C LYS A 55 1.06 -23.35 -25.14
N ASP A 56 1.63 -22.35 -24.46
CA ASP A 56 2.00 -22.46 -23.04
C ASP A 56 0.75 -22.69 -22.17
N LEU A 57 -0.31 -21.91 -22.41
CA LEU A 57 -1.58 -22.07 -21.71
C LEU A 57 -2.12 -23.49 -21.84
N MET A 58 -2.26 -24.00 -23.08
CA MET A 58 -2.75 -25.36 -23.35
C MET A 58 -1.88 -26.44 -22.68
N ALA A 59 -0.55 -26.26 -22.75
CA ALA A 59 0.40 -27.22 -22.17
C ALA A 59 0.29 -27.25 -20.63
N ILE A 60 0.16 -26.09 -19.99
CA ILE A 60 -0.03 -25.96 -18.53
C ILE A 60 -1.35 -26.61 -18.12
N CYS A 61 -2.48 -26.24 -18.75
CA CYS A 61 -3.81 -26.79 -18.41
C CYS A 61 -3.84 -28.33 -18.52
N LYS A 62 -3.16 -28.89 -19.54
CA LYS A 62 -3.06 -30.34 -19.71
C LYS A 62 -2.18 -31.00 -18.62
N ALA A 63 -1.10 -30.33 -18.20
CA ALA A 63 -0.09 -30.90 -17.30
C ALA A 63 -0.49 -30.86 -15.83
N ILE A 64 -1.34 -29.91 -15.43
CA ILE A 64 -1.76 -29.67 -14.03
C ILE A 64 -3.28 -29.49 -13.93
N PRO A 65 -4.10 -30.50 -14.25
CA PRO A 65 -5.56 -30.37 -14.35
C PRO A 65 -6.26 -30.07 -13.00
N ASP A 66 -5.57 -30.27 -11.87
CA ASP A 66 -6.13 -30.09 -10.52
C ASP A 66 -5.97 -28.68 -9.96
N ILE A 67 -5.43 -27.73 -10.75
CA ILE A 67 -5.25 -26.34 -10.32
C ILE A 67 -5.77 -25.38 -11.39
N ALA A 68 -6.52 -24.35 -10.98
CA ALA A 68 -7.10 -23.38 -11.91
C ALA A 68 -6.01 -22.59 -12.65
N VAL A 69 -6.22 -22.37 -13.96
CA VAL A 69 -5.32 -21.59 -14.82
C VAL A 69 -6.02 -20.37 -15.37
N LEU A 70 -5.44 -19.20 -15.10
CA LEU A 70 -5.85 -17.89 -15.62
C LEU A 70 -5.09 -17.59 -16.90
N ARG A 71 -5.80 -17.33 -18.03
CA ARG A 71 -5.22 -16.66 -19.19
C ARG A 71 -5.02 -15.18 -18.90
N LYS A 72 -3.78 -14.73 -18.91
CA LYS A 72 -3.43 -13.31 -18.69
C LYS A 72 -2.96 -12.68 -20.00
N ASP A 73 -3.82 -11.83 -20.57
CA ASP A 73 -3.63 -11.18 -21.87
C ASP A 73 -4.45 -9.89 -21.94
N PHE A 74 -4.28 -9.08 -22.99
CA PHE A 74 -5.11 -7.90 -23.27
C PHE A 74 -6.31 -8.31 -24.13
N LEU A 75 -7.34 -8.88 -23.50
CA LEU A 75 -8.54 -9.36 -24.20
C LEU A 75 -9.48 -8.18 -24.51
N LEU A 76 -9.85 -8.01 -25.77
CA LEU A 76 -10.68 -6.90 -26.24
C LEU A 76 -12.00 -7.36 -26.88
N GLU A 77 -12.08 -8.62 -27.32
CA GLU A 77 -13.22 -9.17 -28.04
C GLU A 77 -13.78 -10.44 -27.37
N GLU A 78 -15.07 -10.68 -27.53
CA GLU A 78 -15.77 -11.83 -26.92
C GLU A 78 -15.23 -13.17 -27.43
N GLU A 79 -14.84 -13.24 -28.70
CA GLU A 79 -14.25 -14.43 -29.32
C GLU A 79 -13.00 -14.92 -28.58
N GLU A 80 -12.27 -14.01 -27.95
CA GLU A 80 -11.08 -14.36 -27.15
C GLU A 80 -11.45 -15.13 -25.89
N ILE A 81 -12.67 -14.97 -25.36
CA ILE A 81 -13.19 -15.78 -24.27
C ILE A 81 -13.38 -17.21 -24.72
N ASP A 82 -13.98 -17.42 -25.92
CA ASP A 82 -14.14 -18.75 -26.51
C ASP A 82 -12.81 -19.45 -26.80
N ILE A 83 -11.82 -18.70 -27.30
CA ILE A 83 -10.46 -19.20 -27.52
C ILE A 83 -9.85 -19.63 -26.17
N SER A 84 -9.98 -18.81 -25.12
CA SER A 84 -9.45 -19.12 -23.80
C SER A 84 -10.06 -20.40 -23.23
N TYR A 85 -11.38 -20.55 -23.32
CA TYR A 85 -12.10 -21.73 -22.89
C TYR A 85 -11.64 -23.00 -23.65
N ARG A 86 -11.52 -22.91 -24.97
CA ARG A 86 -11.04 -24.04 -25.81
C ARG A 86 -9.59 -24.41 -25.52
N CYS A 87 -8.76 -23.44 -25.08
CA CYS A 87 -7.39 -23.69 -24.63
C CYS A 87 -7.32 -24.29 -23.23
N GLY A 88 -8.43 -24.43 -22.51
CA GLY A 88 -8.52 -25.04 -21.20
C GLY A 88 -8.38 -24.05 -20.03
N ALA A 89 -8.49 -22.75 -20.28
CA ALA A 89 -8.44 -21.74 -19.20
C ALA A 89 -9.67 -21.85 -18.29
N ASP A 90 -9.47 -21.79 -16.97
CA ASP A 90 -10.53 -21.71 -15.96
C ASP A 90 -10.96 -20.27 -15.69
N ALA A 91 -10.10 -19.33 -16.03
CA ALA A 91 -10.34 -17.90 -15.88
C ALA A 91 -9.64 -17.07 -16.93
N VAL A 92 -10.14 -15.85 -17.14
CA VAL A 92 -9.54 -14.85 -18.03
C VAL A 92 -9.35 -13.52 -17.31
N LEU A 93 -8.38 -12.71 -17.77
CA LEU A 93 -8.19 -11.34 -17.31
C LEU A 93 -9.06 -10.38 -18.12
N LEU A 94 -9.85 -9.54 -17.44
CA LEU A 94 -10.57 -8.42 -18.05
C LEU A 94 -10.10 -7.12 -17.39
N ILE A 95 -9.48 -6.23 -18.16
CA ILE A 95 -8.89 -4.98 -17.64
C ILE A 95 -9.88 -3.82 -17.81
N CYS A 96 -10.43 -3.30 -16.72
CA CYS A 96 -11.40 -2.20 -16.76
C CYS A 96 -10.88 -0.95 -17.48
N GLY A 97 -9.59 -0.65 -17.33
CA GLY A 97 -8.98 0.55 -17.89
C GLY A 97 -8.94 0.60 -19.44
N ILE A 98 -9.08 -0.56 -20.11
CA ILE A 98 -9.08 -0.66 -21.58
C ILE A 98 -10.42 -1.10 -22.16
N LEU A 99 -11.36 -1.57 -21.33
CA LEU A 99 -12.69 -2.02 -21.76
C LEU A 99 -13.75 -0.96 -21.45
N SER A 100 -14.68 -0.75 -22.38
CA SER A 100 -15.92 -0.04 -22.09
C SER A 100 -16.79 -0.86 -21.12
N LEU A 101 -17.74 -0.21 -20.44
CA LEU A 101 -18.68 -0.93 -19.57
C LEU A 101 -19.49 -1.98 -20.36
N GLU A 102 -19.93 -1.63 -21.57
CA GLU A 102 -20.69 -2.53 -22.43
C GLU A 102 -19.86 -3.79 -22.77
N LYS A 103 -18.61 -3.60 -23.21
CA LYS A 103 -17.69 -4.70 -23.52
C LYS A 103 -17.42 -5.57 -22.29
N LEU A 104 -17.18 -4.94 -21.12
CA LEU A 104 -16.95 -5.66 -19.87
C LEU A 104 -18.15 -6.52 -19.46
N LEU A 105 -19.38 -6.00 -19.64
CA LEU A 105 -20.62 -6.74 -19.38
C LEU A 105 -20.77 -7.91 -20.35
N SER A 106 -20.59 -7.70 -21.67
CA SER A 106 -20.76 -8.74 -22.68
C SER A 106 -19.72 -9.86 -22.52
N MET A 107 -18.45 -9.53 -22.31
CA MET A 107 -17.39 -10.51 -22.08
C MET A 107 -17.60 -11.28 -20.78
N THR A 108 -18.06 -10.61 -19.69
CA THR A 108 -18.36 -11.28 -18.44
C THR A 108 -19.58 -12.22 -18.57
N LYS A 109 -20.60 -11.83 -19.34
CA LYS A 109 -21.71 -12.69 -19.70
C LYS A 109 -21.21 -13.95 -20.42
N ARG A 110 -20.30 -13.77 -21.40
CA ARG A 110 -19.74 -14.89 -22.13
C ARG A 110 -18.94 -15.84 -21.23
N CYS A 111 -18.18 -15.32 -20.26
CA CYS A 111 -17.53 -16.13 -19.24
C CYS A 111 -18.55 -16.98 -18.45
N LYS A 112 -19.65 -16.38 -18.03
CA LYS A 112 -20.71 -17.09 -17.30
C LYS A 112 -21.33 -18.21 -18.14
N GLU A 113 -21.63 -17.99 -19.42
CA GLU A 113 -22.17 -18.97 -20.34
C GLU A 113 -21.26 -20.18 -20.52
N LEU A 114 -19.96 -19.98 -20.54
CA LEU A 114 -18.93 -21.02 -20.67
C LEU A 114 -18.53 -21.66 -19.32
N GLY A 115 -18.99 -21.11 -18.19
CA GLY A 115 -18.67 -21.61 -16.87
C GLY A 115 -17.26 -21.28 -16.37
N ILE A 116 -16.58 -20.31 -17.01
CA ILE A 116 -15.26 -19.83 -16.57
C ILE A 116 -15.38 -18.53 -15.76
N ARG A 117 -14.32 -18.17 -15.02
CA ARG A 117 -14.29 -16.95 -14.19
C ARG A 117 -13.63 -15.79 -14.93
N ALA A 118 -13.95 -14.57 -14.51
CA ALA A 118 -13.23 -13.37 -14.94
C ALA A 118 -12.50 -12.74 -13.75
N LEU A 119 -11.17 -12.61 -13.83
CA LEU A 119 -10.40 -11.70 -12.97
C LEU A 119 -10.54 -10.31 -13.55
N VAL A 120 -11.33 -9.46 -12.90
CA VAL A 120 -11.57 -8.09 -13.35
C VAL A 120 -10.59 -7.16 -12.67
N GLU A 121 -9.59 -6.69 -13.43
CA GLU A 121 -8.53 -5.82 -12.93
C GLU A 121 -8.98 -4.36 -12.91
N VAL A 122 -8.81 -3.71 -11.77
CA VAL A 122 -9.11 -2.30 -11.53
C VAL A 122 -7.90 -1.54 -11.01
N ARG A 123 -7.84 -0.23 -11.25
CA ARG A 123 -6.83 0.66 -10.71
C ARG A 123 -7.38 2.01 -10.26
N THR A 124 -8.48 2.45 -10.79
CA THR A 124 -9.05 3.77 -10.56
C THR A 124 -10.42 3.68 -9.92
N GLN A 125 -10.91 4.82 -9.41
CA GLN A 125 -12.29 4.93 -8.93
C GLN A 125 -13.30 4.68 -10.05
N GLU A 126 -13.02 5.15 -11.26
CA GLU A 126 -13.87 4.93 -12.43
C GLU A 126 -13.99 3.44 -12.78
N ASP A 127 -12.88 2.68 -12.67
CA ASP A 127 -12.91 1.24 -12.85
C ASP A 127 -13.79 0.55 -11.80
N VAL A 128 -13.74 1.00 -10.55
CA VAL A 128 -14.62 0.49 -9.48
C VAL A 128 -16.09 0.69 -9.83
N GLU A 129 -16.45 1.85 -10.36
CA GLU A 129 -17.84 2.14 -10.76
C GLU A 129 -18.33 1.20 -11.87
N LYS A 130 -17.47 0.89 -12.87
CA LYS A 130 -17.77 -0.13 -13.89
C LYS A 130 -17.98 -1.51 -13.25
N VAL A 131 -17.06 -1.94 -12.39
CA VAL A 131 -17.15 -3.25 -11.71
C VAL A 131 -18.39 -3.38 -10.85
N LEU A 132 -18.79 -2.33 -10.13
CA LEU A 132 -20.03 -2.35 -9.32
C LEU A 132 -21.29 -2.56 -10.18
N GLN A 133 -21.29 -2.08 -11.43
CA GLN A 133 -22.38 -2.36 -12.37
C GLN A 133 -22.35 -3.82 -12.82
N VAL A 134 -21.18 -4.36 -13.18
CA VAL A 134 -21.03 -5.78 -13.55
C VAL A 134 -21.44 -6.71 -12.40
N LYS A 135 -21.11 -6.36 -11.16
CA LYS A 135 -21.49 -7.15 -9.96
C LYS A 135 -22.99 -7.29 -9.76
N LYS A 136 -23.83 -6.39 -10.27
CA LYS A 136 -25.29 -6.50 -10.12
C LYS A 136 -25.83 -7.77 -10.76
N GLU A 137 -25.20 -8.25 -11.84
CA GLU A 137 -25.67 -9.38 -12.64
C GLU A 137 -24.72 -10.59 -12.59
N TYR A 138 -23.42 -10.34 -12.39
CA TYR A 138 -22.37 -11.34 -12.58
C TYR A 138 -21.44 -11.49 -11.37
N ALA A 139 -21.93 -11.20 -10.14
CA ALA A 139 -21.11 -11.26 -8.92
C ALA A 139 -20.41 -12.60 -8.72
N ASP A 140 -21.09 -13.70 -9.08
CA ASP A 140 -20.56 -15.07 -8.93
C ASP A 140 -19.57 -15.45 -10.06
N THR A 141 -19.52 -14.68 -11.14
CA THR A 141 -18.63 -14.94 -12.28
C THR A 141 -17.30 -14.23 -12.13
N ILE A 142 -17.28 -13.09 -11.43
CA ILE A 142 -16.10 -12.23 -11.34
C ILE A 142 -15.37 -12.37 -10.00
N VAL A 143 -14.05 -12.17 -10.06
CA VAL A 143 -13.16 -11.89 -8.93
C VAL A 143 -12.50 -10.54 -9.20
N CYS A 144 -12.47 -9.65 -8.21
CA CYS A 144 -11.84 -8.35 -8.38
C CYS A 144 -10.34 -8.43 -8.10
N GLY A 145 -9.52 -7.92 -9.02
CA GLY A 145 -8.11 -7.67 -8.82
C GLY A 145 -7.82 -6.17 -8.76
N VAL A 146 -6.92 -5.73 -7.89
CA VAL A 146 -6.46 -4.35 -7.89
C VAL A 146 -4.96 -4.29 -8.12
N ASN A 147 -4.59 -3.65 -9.23
CA ASN A 147 -3.20 -3.52 -9.63
C ASN A 147 -2.55 -2.30 -8.99
N SER A 148 -1.49 -2.51 -8.20
CA SER A 148 -0.70 -1.43 -7.59
C SER A 148 0.16 -0.68 -8.62
N ARG A 149 0.40 -1.28 -9.80
CA ARG A 149 1.20 -0.69 -10.89
C ARG A 149 0.35 0.20 -11.79
N ASN A 150 0.80 1.41 -12.05
CA ASN A 150 0.22 2.27 -13.06
C ASN A 150 0.68 1.80 -14.47
N LEU A 151 -0.26 1.52 -15.36
CA LEU A 151 0.04 1.03 -16.70
C LEU A 151 0.58 2.13 -17.63
N LYS A 152 0.46 3.42 -17.28
CA LYS A 152 0.94 4.55 -18.11
C LYS A 152 2.43 4.83 -17.92
N ASP A 153 2.90 4.80 -16.66
CA ASP A 153 4.27 5.17 -16.28
C ASP A 153 5.01 4.06 -15.51
N PHE A 154 4.36 2.91 -15.30
CA PHE A 154 4.85 1.74 -14.58
C PHE A 154 5.22 1.99 -13.10
N THR A 155 4.88 3.14 -12.54
CA THR A 155 5.07 3.40 -11.11
C THR A 155 4.22 2.46 -10.26
N ILE A 156 4.71 2.11 -9.07
CA ILE A 156 4.04 1.23 -8.12
C ILE A 156 3.67 2.02 -6.88
N ASP A 157 2.39 1.94 -6.48
CA ASP A 157 1.91 2.44 -5.20
C ASP A 157 1.13 1.34 -4.47
N LEU A 158 1.75 0.78 -3.44
CA LEU A 158 1.18 -0.34 -2.67
C LEU A 158 -0.09 0.04 -1.88
N LEU A 159 -0.39 1.34 -1.75
CA LEU A 159 -1.58 1.80 -1.04
C LEU A 159 -2.81 1.94 -1.96
N VAL A 160 -2.63 2.01 -3.28
CA VAL A 160 -3.75 2.10 -4.24
C VAL A 160 -4.74 0.94 -4.08
N PRO A 161 -4.32 -0.33 -3.98
CA PRO A 161 -5.26 -1.42 -3.74
C PRO A 161 -6.04 -1.28 -2.42
N ALA A 162 -5.41 -0.74 -1.37
CA ALA A 162 -6.09 -0.48 -0.10
C ALA A 162 -7.18 0.59 -0.24
N MET A 163 -6.92 1.66 -1.01
CA MET A 163 -7.89 2.73 -1.28
C MET A 163 -9.17 2.21 -1.95
N LEU A 164 -9.04 1.22 -2.83
CA LEU A 164 -10.16 0.71 -3.64
C LEU A 164 -10.84 -0.53 -3.03
N LYS A 165 -10.14 -1.27 -2.14
CA LYS A 165 -10.61 -2.55 -1.58
C LYS A 165 -11.99 -2.44 -0.92
N LYS A 166 -12.20 -1.43 -0.08
CA LYS A 166 -13.47 -1.25 0.65
C LYS A 166 -14.63 -0.97 -0.28
N LYS A 167 -14.41 -0.17 -1.34
CA LYS A 167 -15.43 0.18 -2.32
C LYS A 167 -15.83 -1.01 -3.19
N LEU A 168 -14.86 -1.83 -3.56
CA LEU A 168 -15.11 -3.06 -4.30
C LEU A 168 -15.92 -4.07 -3.48
N GLY A 169 -15.70 -4.14 -2.17
CA GLY A 169 -16.32 -5.13 -1.29
C GLY A 169 -15.99 -6.58 -1.67
N GLY A 170 -16.24 -7.52 -0.75
CA GLY A 170 -15.99 -8.94 -1.00
C GLY A 170 -14.50 -9.32 -1.10
N GLN A 171 -14.23 -10.36 -1.90
CA GLN A 171 -12.87 -10.85 -2.09
C GLN A 171 -12.13 -10.00 -3.13
N VAL A 172 -10.96 -9.51 -2.76
CA VAL A 172 -10.11 -8.69 -3.63
C VAL A 172 -8.71 -9.30 -3.67
N ILE A 173 -8.15 -9.45 -4.88
CA ILE A 173 -6.79 -9.89 -5.14
C ILE A 173 -5.90 -8.65 -5.27
N PHE A 174 -4.77 -8.67 -4.58
CA PHE A 174 -3.74 -7.64 -4.71
C PHE A 174 -2.77 -8.04 -5.85
N GLU A 175 -2.49 -7.14 -6.78
CA GLU A 175 -1.63 -7.39 -7.92
C GLU A 175 -0.44 -6.43 -7.98
N SER A 176 0.70 -6.94 -8.39
CA SER A 176 1.97 -6.23 -8.63
C SER A 176 2.70 -5.70 -7.39
N GLY A 177 3.98 -5.38 -7.55
CA GLY A 177 4.79 -4.62 -6.58
C GLY A 177 5.27 -5.39 -5.34
N ILE A 178 5.07 -6.69 -5.26
CA ILE A 178 5.52 -7.51 -4.13
C ILE A 178 6.84 -8.19 -4.48
N THR A 179 7.90 -7.81 -3.76
CA THR A 179 9.28 -8.25 -3.99
C THR A 179 9.85 -9.09 -2.86
N THR A 180 9.20 -9.10 -1.68
CA THR A 180 9.63 -9.85 -0.50
C THR A 180 8.49 -10.60 0.17
N ALA A 181 8.80 -11.68 0.90
CA ALA A 181 7.82 -12.41 1.70
C ALA A 181 7.23 -11.52 2.82
N GLN A 182 8.01 -10.57 3.34
CA GLN A 182 7.52 -9.59 4.32
C GLN A 182 6.46 -8.68 3.72
N ALA A 183 6.66 -8.19 2.49
CA ALA A 183 5.65 -7.41 1.78
C ALA A 183 4.37 -8.22 1.56
N ALA A 184 4.47 -9.50 1.19
CA ALA A 184 3.32 -10.39 1.07
C ALA A 184 2.54 -10.53 2.39
N SER A 185 3.26 -10.68 3.51
CA SER A 185 2.66 -10.69 4.86
C SER A 185 1.95 -9.35 5.19
N THR A 186 2.59 -8.23 4.89
CA THR A 186 2.03 -6.88 5.09
C THR A 186 0.70 -6.70 4.33
N ILE A 187 0.64 -7.12 3.07
CA ILE A 187 -0.59 -7.07 2.26
C ILE A 187 -1.66 -8.02 2.83
N ALA A 188 -1.26 -9.22 3.26
CA ALA A 188 -2.19 -10.16 3.89
C ALA A 188 -2.80 -9.59 5.19
N ALA A 189 -2.02 -8.81 5.96
CA ALA A 189 -2.49 -8.13 7.17
C ALA A 189 -3.62 -7.10 6.89
N MET A 190 -3.67 -6.54 5.67
CA MET A 190 -4.75 -5.65 5.21
C MET A 190 -6.03 -6.40 4.81
N GLY A 191 -6.09 -7.72 4.97
CA GLY A 191 -7.29 -8.53 4.69
C GLY A 191 -7.60 -8.72 3.20
N PHE A 192 -6.60 -8.67 2.31
CA PHE A 192 -6.77 -9.12 0.92
C PHE A 192 -7.00 -10.63 0.89
N ALA A 193 -7.92 -11.07 0.04
CA ALA A 193 -8.27 -12.49 -0.12
C ALA A 193 -7.25 -13.23 -0.98
N GLY A 194 -6.56 -12.53 -1.86
CA GLY A 194 -5.59 -13.12 -2.76
C GLY A 194 -4.43 -12.19 -3.08
N LEU A 195 -3.36 -12.80 -3.61
CA LEU A 195 -2.16 -12.15 -4.10
C LEU A 195 -1.78 -12.74 -5.46
N LEU A 196 -1.50 -11.89 -6.46
CA LEU A 196 -0.95 -12.30 -7.74
C LEU A 196 0.51 -11.86 -7.83
N LEU A 197 1.42 -12.83 -7.98
CA LEU A 197 2.86 -12.65 -8.04
C LEU A 197 3.40 -13.03 -9.42
N GLY A 198 4.04 -12.08 -10.10
CA GLY A 198 4.64 -12.30 -11.41
C GLY A 198 6.16 -12.31 -11.39
N GLU A 199 6.77 -11.13 -11.41
CA GLU A 199 8.20 -10.94 -11.68
C GLU A 199 9.11 -11.77 -10.76
N PHE A 200 8.90 -11.68 -9.45
CA PHE A 200 9.76 -12.39 -8.50
C PHE A 200 9.59 -13.91 -8.59
N ALA A 201 8.35 -14.38 -8.72
CA ALA A 201 8.09 -15.82 -8.86
C ALA A 201 8.73 -16.39 -10.12
N ALA A 202 8.76 -15.65 -11.23
CA ALA A 202 9.39 -16.08 -12.47
C ALA A 202 10.93 -16.10 -12.39
N ARG A 203 11.54 -15.16 -11.64
CA ARG A 203 13.00 -15.13 -11.43
C ARG A 203 13.51 -16.26 -10.56
N ASP A 204 12.77 -16.64 -9.54
CA ASP A 204 13.14 -17.68 -8.58
C ASP A 204 11.92 -18.50 -8.14
N PRO A 205 11.50 -19.46 -8.97
CA PRO A 205 10.34 -20.31 -8.67
C PRO A 205 10.46 -21.09 -7.35
N GLU A 206 11.67 -21.44 -6.93
CA GLU A 206 11.91 -22.19 -5.67
C GLU A 206 11.60 -21.31 -4.44
N LYS A 207 11.87 -20.00 -4.52
CA LYS A 207 11.57 -19.09 -3.42
C LYS A 207 10.10 -18.63 -3.41
N ALA A 208 9.33 -18.84 -4.47
CA ALA A 208 7.92 -18.44 -4.54
C ALA A 208 7.10 -19.02 -3.38
N GLY A 209 7.40 -20.22 -2.91
CA GLY A 209 6.74 -20.85 -1.76
C GLY A 209 6.82 -20.04 -0.47
N ARG A 210 7.89 -19.27 -0.23
CA ARG A 210 8.02 -18.41 0.94
C ARG A 210 6.99 -17.27 0.96
N PHE A 211 6.68 -16.72 -0.22
CA PHE A 211 5.64 -15.70 -0.35
C PHE A 211 4.25 -16.29 -0.11
N VAL A 212 4.00 -17.49 -0.66
CA VAL A 212 2.75 -18.20 -0.45
C VAL A 212 2.52 -18.46 1.04
N GLN A 213 3.53 -18.98 1.73
CA GLN A 213 3.48 -19.25 3.17
C GLN A 213 3.25 -17.96 3.98
N ALA A 214 4.04 -16.90 3.71
CA ALA A 214 3.94 -15.62 4.40
C ALA A 214 2.55 -14.98 4.23
N PHE A 215 1.98 -15.01 3.02
CA PHE A 215 0.66 -14.48 2.76
C PHE A 215 -0.45 -15.31 3.44
N LYS A 216 -0.41 -16.64 3.30
CA LYS A 216 -1.44 -17.53 3.87
C LYS A 216 -1.43 -17.56 5.41
N ALA A 217 -0.24 -17.52 6.02
CA ALA A 217 -0.09 -17.56 7.48
C ALA A 217 -0.55 -16.28 8.17
N GLN A 218 -0.41 -15.12 7.53
CA GLN A 218 -0.73 -13.83 8.14
C GLN A 218 -2.23 -13.61 8.20
N LYS A 219 -2.75 -13.27 9.37
CA LYS A 219 -4.14 -12.85 9.57
C LYS A 219 -4.28 -11.33 9.40
N GLU A 220 -5.51 -10.87 9.15
CA GLU A 220 -5.84 -9.45 9.27
C GLU A 220 -5.43 -8.93 10.65
N SER A 221 -4.81 -7.76 10.69
CA SER A 221 -4.23 -7.20 11.90
C SER A 221 -4.67 -5.76 12.15
N LEU A 222 -4.39 -5.25 13.34
CA LEU A 222 -4.61 -3.84 13.68
C LEU A 222 -3.83 -2.91 12.73
N TYR A 223 -2.58 -3.29 12.37
CA TYR A 223 -1.79 -2.61 11.34
C TYR A 223 -2.57 -2.50 10.01
N GLY A 224 -3.05 -3.63 9.50
CA GLY A 224 -3.76 -3.65 8.22
C GLY A 224 -5.04 -2.81 8.23
N LYS A 225 -5.83 -2.90 9.31
CA LYS A 225 -7.04 -2.08 9.48
C LYS A 225 -6.72 -0.59 9.45
N LYS A 226 -5.69 -0.17 10.19
CA LYS A 226 -5.30 1.24 10.26
C LYS A 226 -4.70 1.75 8.95
N MET A 227 -4.00 0.90 8.19
CA MET A 227 -3.53 1.25 6.84
C MET A 227 -4.69 1.44 5.85
N LEU A 228 -5.78 0.67 5.98
CA LEU A 228 -7.01 0.90 5.19
C LEU A 228 -7.69 2.23 5.55
N GLU A 229 -7.75 2.60 6.83
CA GLU A 229 -8.26 3.91 7.27
C GLU A 229 -7.41 5.06 6.71
N LEU A 230 -6.08 4.92 6.77
CA LEU A 230 -5.15 5.88 6.19
C LEU A 230 -5.36 6.04 4.68
N ALA A 231 -5.52 4.92 3.97
CA ALA A 231 -5.80 4.92 2.54
C ALA A 231 -7.07 5.71 2.19
N GLU A 232 -8.15 5.55 2.98
CA GLU A 232 -9.38 6.32 2.81
C GLU A 232 -9.18 7.82 3.03
N VAL A 233 -8.39 8.21 4.04
CA VAL A 233 -8.11 9.64 4.31
C VAL A 233 -7.33 10.27 3.16
N ILE A 234 -6.32 9.56 2.62
CA ILE A 234 -5.53 10.00 1.47
C ILE A 234 -6.43 10.15 0.24
N GLU A 235 -7.26 9.15 -0.05
CA GLU A 235 -8.15 9.18 -1.21
C GLU A 235 -9.19 10.29 -1.12
N ASN A 236 -9.83 10.47 0.04
CA ASN A 236 -10.83 11.52 0.24
C ASN A 236 -10.25 12.93 0.07
N LYS A 237 -8.96 13.10 0.33
CA LYS A 237 -8.27 14.37 0.06
C LYS A 237 -8.01 14.60 -1.42
N SER A 238 -7.62 13.56 -2.14
CA SER A 238 -7.37 13.65 -3.58
C SER A 238 -8.62 13.96 -4.40
N ASN A 239 -9.81 13.64 -3.86
CA ASN A 239 -11.05 13.69 -4.62
C ASN A 239 -11.99 14.86 -4.28
N LYS A 240 -11.84 15.61 -3.16
CA LYS A 240 -12.81 16.66 -2.79
C LYS A 240 -12.29 17.71 -1.79
N THR A 241 -12.65 18.98 -2.05
CA THR A 241 -12.95 20.07 -1.10
C THR A 241 -11.82 20.72 -0.31
N ARG A 242 -10.61 20.20 -0.28
CA ARG A 242 -9.50 20.84 0.44
C ARG A 242 -8.40 21.44 -0.46
N GLY A 243 -8.62 21.48 -1.79
CA GLY A 243 -7.58 21.84 -2.74
C GLY A 243 -6.46 20.79 -2.82
N ASP A 244 -5.44 21.05 -3.62
CA ASP A 244 -4.29 20.15 -3.82
C ASP A 244 -3.26 20.20 -2.67
N ARG A 245 -3.66 20.64 -1.45
CA ARG A 245 -2.72 20.73 -0.34
C ARG A 245 -2.31 19.35 0.19
N PRO A 246 -1.06 19.17 0.63
CA PRO A 246 -0.61 17.94 1.28
C PRO A 246 -1.37 17.67 2.60
N LEU A 247 -1.28 16.43 3.09
CA LEU A 247 -1.60 16.10 4.47
C LEU A 247 -0.67 16.88 5.40
N ILE A 248 -1.21 17.37 6.51
CA ILE A 248 -0.45 18.18 7.48
C ILE A 248 -0.32 17.41 8.78
N LYS A 249 0.91 17.17 9.22
CA LYS A 249 1.23 16.64 10.54
C LYS A 249 1.86 17.75 11.39
N ILE A 250 1.32 17.93 12.60
CA ILE A 250 1.90 18.81 13.63
C ILE A 250 2.51 17.90 14.70
N CYS A 251 3.85 17.93 14.80
CA CYS A 251 4.61 17.02 15.64
C CYS A 251 5.22 17.70 16.87
N GLY A 252 5.44 16.91 17.94
CA GLY A 252 6.02 17.39 19.18
C GLY A 252 5.08 18.27 19.99
N LEU A 253 3.80 17.91 20.02
CA LEU A 253 2.78 18.53 20.85
C LEU A 253 2.97 18.12 22.31
N THR A 254 3.01 19.07 23.23
CA THR A 254 3.24 18.84 24.68
C THR A 254 2.13 19.43 25.55
N ARG A 255 1.16 20.13 24.97
CA ARG A 255 0.07 20.84 25.66
C ARG A 255 -1.28 20.59 24.97
N ALA A 256 -2.34 20.53 25.77
CA ALA A 256 -3.69 20.32 25.26
C ALA A 256 -4.19 21.45 24.36
N GLU A 257 -3.85 22.70 24.67
CA GLU A 257 -4.25 23.84 23.86
C GLU A 257 -3.64 23.79 22.45
N ASP A 258 -2.38 23.38 22.31
CA ASP A 258 -1.72 23.21 21.00
C ASP A 258 -2.33 22.06 20.20
N LEU A 259 -2.69 20.96 20.87
CA LEU A 259 -3.37 19.82 20.27
C LEU A 259 -4.74 20.19 19.71
N LEU A 260 -5.57 20.87 20.51
CA LEU A 260 -6.90 21.31 20.10
C LEU A 260 -6.84 22.31 18.96
N LEU A 261 -5.89 23.25 19.00
CA LEU A 261 -5.69 24.22 17.93
C LEU A 261 -5.24 23.54 16.64
N ALA A 262 -4.34 22.56 16.70
CA ALA A 262 -3.90 21.82 15.52
C ALA A 262 -5.09 21.12 14.83
N ASP A 263 -5.93 20.44 15.57
CA ASP A 263 -7.12 19.76 15.04
C ASP A 263 -8.15 20.77 14.49
N GLN A 264 -8.41 21.88 15.21
CA GLN A 264 -9.31 22.94 14.78
C GLN A 264 -8.86 23.59 13.45
N LEU A 265 -7.56 23.77 13.26
CA LEU A 265 -7.00 24.29 12.00
C LEU A 265 -7.05 23.26 10.87
N GLY A 266 -7.32 22.00 11.17
CA GLY A 266 -7.46 20.91 10.19
C GLY A 266 -6.18 20.11 9.95
N ALA A 267 -5.35 19.93 10.98
CA ALA A 267 -4.27 18.96 10.93
C ALA A 267 -4.81 17.56 10.67
N ASP A 268 -4.09 16.77 9.90
CA ASP A 268 -4.46 15.39 9.58
C ASP A 268 -3.81 14.40 10.54
N PHE A 269 -2.66 14.79 11.09
CA PHE A 269 -1.90 14.03 12.07
C PHE A 269 -1.42 14.94 13.20
N THR A 270 -1.41 14.40 14.41
CA THR A 270 -0.84 15.01 15.61
C THR A 270 0.21 14.08 16.19
N GLY A 271 1.43 14.59 16.47
CA GLY A 271 2.56 13.79 16.90
C GLY A 271 2.97 14.06 18.35
N PHE A 272 3.19 12.99 19.12
CA PHE A 272 3.59 12.97 20.52
C PHE A 272 4.92 12.24 20.65
N ILE A 273 5.96 12.90 21.14
CA ILE A 273 7.31 12.31 21.23
C ILE A 273 7.45 11.55 22.54
N PHE A 274 7.63 10.23 22.44
CA PHE A 274 7.90 9.32 23.54
C PHE A 274 9.38 8.96 23.55
N ALA A 275 10.23 9.94 23.91
CA ALA A 275 11.68 9.78 23.95
C ALA A 275 12.25 10.83 24.92
N GLN A 276 12.77 10.39 26.07
CA GLN A 276 13.19 11.26 27.18
C GLN A 276 14.33 12.22 26.81
N GLU A 277 15.17 11.82 25.88
CA GLU A 277 16.31 12.65 25.40
C GLU A 277 15.88 13.90 24.62
N TYR A 278 14.60 14.02 24.28
CA TYR A 278 14.08 15.17 23.51
C TYR A 278 13.29 16.14 24.40
N GLY A 279 13.55 17.44 24.27
CA GLY A 279 12.84 18.48 25.02
C GLY A 279 11.31 18.50 24.80
N ARG A 280 10.83 17.86 23.71
CA ARG A 280 9.40 17.68 23.39
C ARG A 280 8.84 16.36 23.90
N ASN A 281 9.57 15.67 24.78
CA ASN A 281 9.08 14.43 25.36
C ASN A 281 7.78 14.64 26.14
N VAL A 282 6.80 13.76 25.92
CA VAL A 282 5.50 13.79 26.62
C VAL A 282 5.31 12.61 27.57
N TYR A 283 6.19 11.61 27.58
CA TYR A 283 6.07 10.45 28.45
C TYR A 283 5.84 10.85 29.90
N GLY A 284 4.84 10.24 30.54
CA GLY A 284 4.46 10.51 31.91
C GLY A 284 3.40 11.63 32.09
N PRO A 285 3.59 12.61 33.00
CA PRO A 285 2.54 13.58 33.39
C PRO A 285 2.01 14.45 32.24
N LYS A 286 2.87 14.84 31.31
CA LYS A 286 2.47 15.68 30.16
C LYS A 286 1.45 14.97 29.27
N PHE A 287 1.68 13.70 28.96
CA PHE A 287 0.74 12.93 28.14
C PHE A 287 -0.58 12.71 28.87
N LYS A 288 -0.52 12.36 30.18
CA LYS A 288 -1.72 12.21 31.02
C LYS A 288 -2.60 13.45 31.04
N ALA A 289 -2.01 14.64 31.02
CA ALA A 289 -2.75 15.90 30.96
C ALA A 289 -3.44 16.13 29.60
N MET A 290 -2.90 15.57 28.50
CA MET A 290 -3.50 15.67 27.15
C MET A 290 -4.50 14.54 26.86
N GLU A 291 -4.39 13.41 27.53
CA GLU A 291 -5.17 12.18 27.27
C GLU A 291 -6.69 12.42 27.21
N PRO A 292 -7.33 13.23 28.11
CA PRO A 292 -8.77 13.50 28.06
C PRO A 292 -9.24 14.24 26.80
N TYR A 293 -8.32 14.81 26.04
CA TYR A 293 -8.64 15.57 24.82
C TYR A 293 -8.47 14.74 23.54
N LEU A 294 -7.82 13.56 23.63
CA LEU A 294 -7.55 12.72 22.46
C LEU A 294 -8.81 12.23 21.74
N GLU A 295 -9.88 11.97 22.47
CA GLU A 295 -11.17 11.55 21.88
C GLU A 295 -11.90 12.68 21.15
N LYS A 296 -11.53 13.95 21.42
CA LYS A 296 -12.18 15.13 20.85
C LYS A 296 -11.60 15.51 19.49
N ILE A 297 -10.42 15.00 19.14
CA ILE A 297 -9.73 15.36 17.89
C ILE A 297 -9.97 14.31 16.78
N LYS A 298 -10.00 14.79 15.55
CA LYS A 298 -10.22 13.97 14.35
C LYS A 298 -8.91 13.52 13.69
N ALA A 299 -7.82 14.26 13.93
CA ALA A 299 -6.51 13.96 13.39
C ALA A 299 -6.01 12.61 13.90
N PHE A 300 -5.26 11.88 13.08
CA PHE A 300 -4.53 10.69 13.54
C PHE A 300 -3.53 11.05 14.62
N LYS A 301 -3.52 10.29 15.69
CA LYS A 301 -2.67 10.45 16.88
C LYS A 301 -1.47 9.52 16.78
N VAL A 302 -0.26 10.08 16.76
CA VAL A 302 0.97 9.36 16.45
C VAL A 302 1.95 9.45 17.63
N ALA A 303 2.33 8.30 18.18
CA ALA A 303 3.48 8.20 19.07
C ALA A 303 4.79 8.18 18.25
N VAL A 304 5.72 9.05 18.52
CA VAL A 304 7.05 9.05 17.91
C VAL A 304 8.05 8.45 18.88
N ILE A 305 8.69 7.35 18.51
CA ILE A 305 9.73 6.67 19.29
C ILE A 305 11.05 6.63 18.53
N THR A 306 12.17 6.69 19.27
CA THR A 306 13.54 6.64 18.73
C THR A 306 14.30 5.40 19.22
N ASN A 307 13.83 4.76 20.28
CA ASN A 307 14.37 3.52 20.80
C ASN A 307 13.24 2.52 21.09
N PRO A 308 13.13 1.40 20.33
CA PRO A 308 12.05 0.43 20.50
C PRO A 308 12.22 -0.48 21.74
N PHE A 309 13.27 -0.29 22.51
CA PHE A 309 13.56 -1.05 23.73
C PHE A 309 13.39 -0.23 25.02
N SER A 310 12.90 0.99 24.92
CA SER A 310 12.68 1.88 26.05
C SER A 310 11.29 1.69 26.70
N GLU A 311 11.14 2.14 27.96
CA GLU A 311 9.84 2.12 28.66
C GLU A 311 8.81 3.01 27.98
N GLU A 312 9.24 4.13 27.39
CA GLU A 312 8.40 5.04 26.63
C GLU A 312 7.83 4.38 25.39
N ALA A 313 8.62 3.54 24.71
CA ALA A 313 8.15 2.78 23.55
C ALA A 313 7.13 1.70 23.95
N GLU A 314 7.31 1.05 25.11
CA GLU A 314 6.31 0.12 25.64
C GLU A 314 4.98 0.81 25.95
N GLU A 315 5.04 1.99 26.56
CA GLU A 315 3.83 2.79 26.82
C GLU A 315 3.16 3.23 25.52
N ALA A 316 3.93 3.70 24.53
CA ALA A 316 3.42 4.04 23.21
C ALA A 316 2.72 2.84 22.56
N ALA A 317 3.31 1.65 22.62
CA ALA A 317 2.73 0.41 22.11
C ALA A 317 1.40 0.08 22.80
N ARG A 318 1.35 0.19 24.13
CA ARG A 318 0.14 -0.03 24.95
C ARG A 318 -0.98 0.94 24.53
N LEU A 319 -0.67 2.22 24.38
CA LEU A 319 -1.65 3.25 23.99
C LEU A 319 -2.22 3.01 22.59
N VAL A 320 -1.41 2.50 21.66
CA VAL A 320 -1.89 2.11 20.32
C VAL A 320 -2.74 0.85 20.38
N GLN A 321 -2.40 -0.13 21.20
CA GLN A 321 -3.21 -1.35 21.41
C GLN A 321 -4.58 -1.02 22.01
N GLU A 322 -4.64 -0.05 22.93
CA GLU A 322 -5.86 0.44 23.57
C GLU A 322 -6.70 1.35 22.65
N GLY A 323 -6.20 1.72 21.45
CA GLY A 323 -6.87 2.61 20.52
C GLY A 323 -6.84 4.10 20.92
N LYS A 324 -6.05 4.48 21.94
CA LYS A 324 -5.85 5.87 22.36
C LYS A 324 -4.96 6.64 21.38
N LEU A 325 -4.00 5.96 20.77
CA LEU A 325 -3.17 6.44 19.68
C LEU A 325 -3.39 5.57 18.43
N ASP A 326 -3.17 6.15 17.26
CA ASP A 326 -3.47 5.51 15.98
C ASP A 326 -2.25 4.83 15.36
N PHE A 327 -1.06 5.43 15.48
CA PHE A 327 0.17 4.95 14.87
C PHE A 327 1.37 5.12 15.78
N ILE A 328 2.39 4.28 15.53
CA ILE A 328 3.76 4.46 16.03
C ILE A 328 4.62 4.93 14.86
N GLN A 329 5.28 6.09 14.99
CA GLN A 329 6.34 6.50 14.08
C GLN A 329 7.68 6.00 14.62
N LEU A 330 8.31 5.11 13.86
CA LEU A 330 9.63 4.55 14.13
C LEU A 330 10.70 5.51 13.56
N HIS A 331 11.18 6.44 14.39
CA HIS A 331 12.01 7.54 13.94
C HIS A 331 13.50 7.21 13.99
N GLY A 332 14.17 7.19 12.83
CA GLY A 332 15.60 6.89 12.72
C GLY A 332 16.00 5.46 13.12
N ILE A 333 15.05 4.53 13.16
CA ILE A 333 15.29 3.15 13.55
C ILE A 333 15.36 2.27 12.29
N PRO A 334 16.47 1.55 12.04
CA PRO A 334 16.56 0.58 10.95
C PRO A 334 15.52 -0.54 11.12
N TYR A 335 14.92 -0.99 10.00
CA TYR A 335 13.87 -2.00 10.01
C TYR A 335 14.27 -3.28 10.78
N ASN A 336 15.48 -3.78 10.54
CA ASN A 336 16.01 -5.00 11.15
C ASN A 336 16.28 -4.89 12.67
N LYS A 337 16.20 -3.70 13.25
CA LYS A 337 16.31 -3.45 14.69
C LYS A 337 14.95 -3.27 15.39
N VAL A 338 13.85 -3.29 14.64
CA VAL A 338 12.51 -3.15 15.20
C VAL A 338 11.98 -4.49 15.68
N PRO A 339 11.63 -4.65 16.97
CA PRO A 339 11.00 -5.88 17.48
C PRO A 339 9.66 -6.16 16.78
N GLN A 340 9.36 -7.44 16.54
CA GLN A 340 8.17 -7.88 15.81
C GLN A 340 6.85 -7.34 16.41
N LYS A 341 6.80 -7.14 17.74
CA LYS A 341 5.62 -6.56 18.40
C LYS A 341 5.24 -5.18 17.87
N PHE A 342 6.22 -4.32 17.53
CA PHE A 342 5.97 -3.00 16.94
C PHE A 342 5.56 -3.11 15.46
N LEU A 343 6.13 -4.07 14.73
CA LEU A 343 5.75 -4.33 13.33
C LEU A 343 4.32 -4.89 13.21
N ASN A 344 3.77 -5.47 14.27
CA ASN A 344 2.39 -5.96 14.32
C ASN A 344 1.38 -4.85 14.68
N LEU A 345 1.84 -3.73 15.23
CA LEU A 345 1.01 -2.55 15.52
C LEU A 345 0.98 -1.59 14.35
N PRO A 346 -0.03 -0.73 14.24
CA PRO A 346 -0.03 0.36 13.27
C PRO A 346 1.23 1.21 13.41
N HIS A 347 2.03 1.24 12.35
CA HIS A 347 3.29 1.96 12.34
C HIS A 347 3.63 2.51 10.95
N TYR A 348 4.53 3.45 10.91
CA TYR A 348 5.29 3.87 9.73
C TYR A 348 6.69 4.35 10.15
N PHE A 349 7.61 4.30 9.23
CA PHE A 349 8.99 4.71 9.48
C PHE A 349 9.18 6.20 9.22
N ALA A 350 10.14 6.81 9.91
CA ALA A 350 10.74 8.08 9.51
C ALA A 350 12.25 7.85 9.35
N ILE A 351 12.70 7.87 8.10
CA ILE A 351 14.13 7.76 7.75
C ILE A 351 14.76 9.13 7.75
N THR A 352 16.03 9.20 8.13
CA THR A 352 16.77 10.45 8.25
C THR A 352 18.10 10.36 7.52
N ASP A 353 18.59 11.50 6.98
CA ASP A 353 19.93 11.61 6.37
C ASP A 353 21.08 11.25 7.35
N LYS A 354 20.81 11.24 8.65
CA LYS A 354 21.76 10.76 9.66
C LYS A 354 21.89 9.24 9.73
N THR A 355 20.85 8.50 9.32
CA THR A 355 20.82 7.04 9.38
C THR A 355 21.30 6.36 8.10
N GLY A 356 21.46 7.11 7.02
CA GLY A 356 21.95 6.60 5.75
C GLY A 356 21.47 7.40 4.53
N ASN A 357 21.76 6.89 3.35
CA ASN A 357 21.26 7.47 2.10
C ASN A 357 19.75 7.26 1.98
N LEU A 358 18.98 8.34 1.88
CA LEU A 358 17.51 8.30 1.87
C LEU A 358 16.94 7.51 0.68
N GLU A 359 17.60 7.53 -0.47
CA GLU A 359 17.16 6.76 -1.64
C GLU A 359 17.27 5.25 -1.37
N SER A 360 18.42 4.79 -0.87
CA SER A 360 18.62 3.37 -0.51
C SER A 360 17.65 2.90 0.58
N LEU A 361 17.45 3.71 1.63
CA LEU A 361 16.51 3.40 2.70
C LEU A 361 15.06 3.39 2.20
N SER A 362 14.72 4.27 1.26
CA SER A 362 13.39 4.29 0.63
C SER A 362 13.12 3.02 -0.18
N HIS A 363 14.10 2.56 -0.93
CA HIS A 363 14.00 1.27 -1.65
C HIS A 363 13.81 0.10 -0.69
N GLU A 364 14.64 0.01 0.35
CA GLU A 364 14.55 -1.04 1.37
C GLU A 364 13.14 -1.10 1.99
N LEU A 365 12.61 0.03 2.44
CA LEU A 365 11.28 0.08 3.06
C LEU A 365 10.17 -0.33 2.10
N LYS A 366 10.25 0.08 0.83
CA LYS A 366 9.27 -0.35 -0.19
C LYS A 366 9.33 -1.85 -0.44
N ASP A 367 10.53 -2.43 -0.55
CA ASP A 367 10.71 -3.86 -0.72
C ASP A 367 10.16 -4.67 0.47
N LEU A 368 10.15 -4.07 1.66
CA LEU A 368 9.54 -4.62 2.87
C LEU A 368 8.02 -4.39 2.97
N GLY A 369 7.42 -3.76 1.96
CA GLY A 369 5.98 -3.53 1.89
C GLY A 369 5.49 -2.29 2.63
N GLN A 370 6.42 -1.38 3.01
CA GLN A 370 6.05 -0.10 3.62
C GLN A 370 5.56 0.87 2.55
N ALA A 371 4.25 1.08 2.48
CA ALA A 371 3.63 1.90 1.44
C ALA A 371 3.88 3.40 1.63
N ARG A 372 4.06 3.84 2.90
CA ARG A 372 4.33 5.23 3.28
C ARG A 372 5.35 5.28 4.42
N PHE A 373 6.24 6.26 4.34
CA PHE A 373 7.23 6.59 5.37
C PHE A 373 7.65 8.06 5.23
N ILE A 374 8.05 8.67 6.35
CA ILE A 374 8.57 10.04 6.36
C ILE A 374 10.03 10.03 5.95
N GLN A 375 10.42 11.00 5.12
CA GLN A 375 11.80 11.37 4.85
C GLN A 375 12.10 12.68 5.60
N ASP A 376 12.94 12.60 6.63
CA ASP A 376 13.36 13.75 7.43
C ASP A 376 14.74 14.23 6.98
N SER A 377 14.77 15.23 6.12
CA SER A 377 15.99 15.84 5.61
C SER A 377 16.04 17.33 5.86
N LYS A 378 17.04 17.78 6.60
CA LYS A 378 17.31 19.21 6.80
C LYS A 378 17.95 19.85 5.56
N GLU A 379 18.63 19.07 4.74
CA GLU A 379 19.34 19.51 3.54
C GLU A 379 18.46 19.50 2.29
N GLY A 380 17.23 18.92 2.39
CA GLY A 380 16.31 18.82 1.27
C GLY A 380 16.67 17.72 0.26
N ASN A 381 17.43 16.72 0.66
CA ASN A 381 17.86 15.59 -0.17
C ASN A 381 16.81 14.46 -0.13
N TYR A 382 15.60 14.73 -0.61
CA TYR A 382 14.52 13.74 -0.64
C TYR A 382 14.63 12.80 -1.84
N SER A 383 14.41 11.50 -1.61
CA SER A 383 14.22 10.54 -2.70
C SER A 383 12.92 10.86 -3.43
N GLN A 384 12.97 10.83 -4.76
CA GLN A 384 11.81 11.06 -5.63
C GLN A 384 10.98 9.80 -5.85
N GLU A 385 11.34 8.70 -5.22
CA GLU A 385 10.63 7.45 -5.37
C GLU A 385 9.32 7.39 -4.59
N GLY A 386 8.20 7.32 -5.32
CA GLY A 386 6.85 7.18 -4.76
C GLY A 386 6.28 8.48 -4.19
N LYS A 387 5.36 8.33 -3.24
CA LYS A 387 4.70 9.46 -2.59
C LYS A 387 5.55 9.99 -1.44
N LEU A 388 5.97 11.24 -1.52
CA LEU A 388 6.83 11.86 -0.52
C LEU A 388 6.01 12.31 0.72
N TRP A 389 6.40 11.80 1.88
CA TRP A 389 6.06 12.34 3.19
C TRP A 389 7.27 13.10 3.72
N MET A 390 7.20 14.41 3.76
CA MET A 390 8.33 15.30 3.92
C MET A 390 8.43 15.86 5.34
N ALA A 391 9.61 15.79 5.94
CA ALA A 391 9.96 16.45 7.20
C ALA A 391 11.36 17.07 7.13
N GLY A 392 11.73 17.83 8.15
CA GLY A 392 13.05 18.45 8.29
C GLY A 392 13.08 19.90 7.84
N GLY A 393 13.34 20.82 8.78
CA GLY A 393 13.52 22.24 8.50
C GLY A 393 12.31 23.00 7.96
N LEU A 394 11.10 22.39 8.03
CA LEU A 394 9.87 23.00 7.52
C LEU A 394 9.35 24.08 8.46
N SER A 395 8.90 25.19 7.88
CA SER A 395 8.32 26.33 8.59
C SER A 395 7.21 27.01 7.75
N PRO A 396 6.35 27.84 8.33
CA PRO A 396 5.37 28.63 7.57
C PRO A 396 5.99 29.52 6.50
N ASP A 397 7.26 29.92 6.65
CA ASP A 397 7.93 30.83 5.73
C ASP A 397 8.46 30.14 4.46
N ASN A 398 8.78 28.83 4.53
CA ASN A 398 9.35 28.09 3.41
C ASN A 398 8.40 27.04 2.81
N ILE A 399 7.27 26.71 3.48
CA ILE A 399 6.43 25.56 3.13
C ILE A 399 5.83 25.64 1.74
N SER A 400 5.32 26.81 1.33
CA SER A 400 4.70 26.99 0.00
C SER A 400 5.69 26.72 -1.13
N GLN A 401 6.93 27.19 -0.98
CA GLN A 401 7.98 26.94 -1.97
C GLN A 401 8.36 25.47 -2.04
N LEU A 402 8.49 24.80 -0.88
CA LEU A 402 8.86 23.39 -0.80
C LEU A 402 7.76 22.48 -1.34
N VAL A 403 6.49 22.77 -1.01
CA VAL A 403 5.35 22.02 -1.57
C VAL A 403 5.28 22.17 -3.09
N LYS A 404 5.48 23.37 -3.62
CA LYS A 404 5.53 23.59 -5.08
C LYS A 404 6.69 22.85 -5.75
N LYS A 405 7.86 22.76 -5.08
CA LYS A 405 9.04 22.10 -5.61
C LYS A 405 8.92 20.58 -5.61
N TYR A 406 8.46 20.01 -4.50
CA TYR A 406 8.53 18.55 -4.26
C TYR A 406 7.18 17.83 -4.38
N ASN A 407 6.07 18.55 -4.43
CA ASN A 407 4.71 18.02 -4.48
C ASN A 407 4.47 16.85 -3.47
N PRO A 408 4.74 17.07 -2.17
CA PRO A 408 4.64 16.02 -1.16
C PRO A 408 3.17 15.63 -0.91
N GLU A 409 2.93 14.35 -0.59
CA GLU A 409 1.62 13.87 -0.12
C GLU A 409 1.37 14.28 1.33
N LEU A 410 2.44 14.39 2.16
CA LEU A 410 2.38 14.83 3.56
C LEU A 410 3.55 15.74 3.91
N VAL A 411 3.29 16.76 4.74
CA VAL A 411 4.31 17.59 5.39
C VAL A 411 4.22 17.46 6.92
N ASP A 412 5.37 17.20 7.57
CA ASP A 412 5.49 17.04 9.03
C ASP A 412 6.31 18.18 9.63
N LEU A 413 5.66 19.04 10.44
CA LEU A 413 6.26 20.20 11.06
C LEU A 413 6.37 20.04 12.58
N SER A 414 7.52 20.40 13.13
CA SER A 414 7.72 20.42 14.58
C SER A 414 8.31 21.75 15.07
N SER A 415 9.64 21.91 15.07
CA SER A 415 10.32 23.08 15.60
C SER A 415 10.03 24.38 14.83
N GLY A 416 9.72 24.30 13.54
CA GLY A 416 9.37 25.49 12.74
C GLY A 416 8.07 26.18 13.17
N LEU A 417 7.30 25.54 14.05
CA LEU A 417 6.08 26.12 14.66
C LEU A 417 6.31 26.63 16.08
N GLU A 418 7.54 26.68 16.57
CA GLU A 418 7.92 27.12 17.90
C GLU A 418 8.67 28.45 17.84
N ASP A 419 8.64 29.22 18.93
CA ASP A 419 9.50 30.37 19.08
C ASP A 419 10.86 29.95 19.65
N SER A 420 11.86 30.79 19.39
CA SER A 420 13.22 30.55 19.91
C SER A 420 13.20 30.40 21.43
N GLY A 421 13.79 29.33 21.93
CA GLY A 421 13.83 29.02 23.37
C GLY A 421 12.56 28.41 23.96
N GLN A 422 11.49 28.24 23.19
CA GLN A 422 10.21 27.67 23.67
C GLN A 422 9.97 26.23 23.14
N THR A 423 10.91 25.35 23.36
CA THR A 423 10.81 23.95 22.90
C THR A 423 9.58 23.25 23.44
N GLY A 424 8.77 22.70 22.53
CA GLY A 424 7.54 21.96 22.84
C GLY A 424 6.31 22.82 22.99
N ILE A 425 6.43 24.14 22.87
CA ILE A 425 5.32 25.10 22.89
C ILE A 425 5.09 25.61 21.47
N LYS A 426 3.92 25.30 20.88
CA LYS A 426 3.60 25.79 19.54
C LYS A 426 3.12 27.22 19.58
N ASN A 427 3.60 28.04 18.64
CA ASN A 427 3.13 29.40 18.46
C ASN A 427 1.81 29.38 17.63
N PRO A 428 0.68 29.85 18.17
CA PRO A 428 -0.62 29.81 17.49
C PRO A 428 -0.63 30.56 16.15
N ASP A 429 0.10 31.67 16.04
CA ASP A 429 0.11 32.47 14.81
C ASP A 429 0.95 31.78 13.72
N LYS A 430 2.06 31.14 14.08
CA LYS A 430 2.82 30.28 13.15
C LYS A 430 1.98 29.10 12.68
N MET A 431 1.18 28.49 13.56
CA MET A 431 0.26 27.41 13.16
C MET A 431 -0.78 27.92 12.16
N LYS A 432 -1.46 29.03 12.44
CA LYS A 432 -2.42 29.65 11.50
C LYS A 432 -1.77 29.98 10.16
N LYS A 433 -0.60 30.64 10.18
CA LYS A 433 0.17 30.99 8.99
C LYS A 433 0.54 29.77 8.14
N LEU A 434 0.87 28.63 8.75
CA LEU A 434 1.10 27.37 8.04
C LEU A 434 -0.13 26.95 7.23
N PHE A 435 -1.31 26.92 7.86
CA PHE A 435 -2.52 26.47 7.17
C PHE A 435 -2.98 27.48 6.11
N GLU A 436 -2.73 28.77 6.29
CA GLU A 436 -2.97 29.80 5.28
C GLU A 436 -2.05 29.65 4.07
N ALA A 437 -0.78 29.35 4.31
CA ALA A 437 0.23 29.16 3.26
C ALA A 437 -0.02 27.92 2.40
N LEU A 438 -0.85 26.97 2.86
CA LEU A 438 -1.20 25.71 2.19
C LEU A 438 -2.66 25.67 1.68
N LYS A 439 -3.40 26.75 1.77
CA LYS A 439 -4.72 26.88 1.12
C LYS A 439 -4.56 27.07 -0.37
#